data_cf8182cf3c21c3d058cb8dd33e826baa
#
_entry.id   cf8182cf3c21c3d058cb8dd33e826baa
#
_cell.length_a   1.000
_cell.length_b   1.000
_cell.length_c   1.000
_cell.angle_alpha   90.00
_cell.angle_beta   90.00
_cell.angle_gamma   90.00
#
_symmetry.space_group_name_H-M   'P 1'
#
loop_
_entity.id
_entity.type
_entity.pdbx_description
1 polymer ?
#
loop_
_entity_poly.entity_id
_entity_poly.type
_entity_poly.pdbx_seq_one_letter_code
_entity_poly.pdbx_strand_id
1 'polypeptide(L)'
;MIGIAILDTDRKESNTLAGMLKSLFKEKGVSVRIDVFEDSPSFTSEYTVRQYELVLLASDLEKIDGMTPAKWIHEHGFDTDIIYCTEERENAVNFEMTSLGFLMKPYEVLEVNRLVDYFSYRRNLLYEQAVAVTSNFLERRIRFREIIYIESMDKVVMFHTVRGEDIKVYDKLSNIEKKLEREKRFLRCHQSFIINMDYVGCMFENEFITITNNYIPIRRRERKQIKERYYEYTKN
;
A
#
# COMPACT_ATOMS: atom_id res chain seq x y z
N MET A 1 12.16 -6.68 -4.42
CA MET A 1 11.70 -7.41 -5.62
C MET A 1 10.21 -7.20 -5.72
N ILE A 2 9.68 -6.76 -6.86
CA ILE A 2 8.25 -6.48 -7.06
C ILE A 2 7.54 -7.79 -7.41
N GLY A 3 6.42 -8.09 -6.75
CA GLY A 3 5.54 -9.20 -7.08
C GLY A 3 4.47 -8.76 -8.10
N ILE A 4 4.40 -9.43 -9.24
CA ILE A 4 3.41 -9.19 -10.30
C ILE A 4 2.66 -10.51 -10.56
N ALA A 5 1.34 -10.45 -10.63
CA ALA A 5 0.52 -11.57 -11.09
C ALA A 5 -0.13 -11.23 -12.43
N ILE A 6 -0.23 -12.22 -13.30
CA ILE A 6 -1.02 -12.15 -14.54
C ILE A 6 -2.06 -13.27 -14.45
N LEU A 7 -3.33 -12.91 -14.50
CA LEU A 7 -4.45 -13.86 -14.52
C LEU A 7 -5.19 -13.73 -15.84
N ASP A 8 -5.02 -14.72 -16.70
CA ASP A 8 -5.61 -14.77 -18.05
C ASP A 8 -5.68 -16.23 -18.52
N THR A 9 -6.78 -16.62 -19.11
CA THR A 9 -6.99 -17.98 -19.65
C THR A 9 -6.11 -18.27 -20.87
N ASP A 10 -5.64 -17.24 -21.59
CA ASP A 10 -4.68 -17.40 -22.70
C ASP A 10 -3.23 -17.38 -22.19
N ARG A 11 -2.69 -18.61 -22.03
CA ARG A 11 -1.31 -18.82 -21.58
C ARG A 11 -0.25 -18.22 -22.52
N LYS A 12 -0.51 -18.21 -23.82
CA LYS A 12 0.45 -17.69 -24.81
C LYS A 12 0.56 -16.18 -24.68
N GLU A 13 -0.56 -15.49 -24.58
CA GLU A 13 -0.59 -14.04 -24.38
C GLU A 13 0.02 -13.65 -23.04
N SER A 14 -0.34 -14.35 -21.96
CA SER A 14 0.22 -14.14 -20.63
C SER A 14 1.74 -14.27 -20.59
N ASN A 15 2.28 -15.30 -21.25
CA ASN A 15 3.73 -15.51 -21.33
C ASN A 15 4.41 -14.42 -22.16
N THR A 16 3.78 -13.94 -23.22
CA THR A 16 4.27 -12.82 -24.03
C THR A 16 4.34 -11.56 -23.17
N LEU A 17 3.27 -11.22 -22.46
CA LEU A 17 3.21 -10.07 -21.56
C LEU A 17 4.25 -10.18 -20.43
N ALA A 18 4.37 -11.37 -19.82
CA ALA A 18 5.37 -11.61 -18.77
C ALA A 18 6.80 -11.40 -19.28
N GLY A 19 7.09 -11.83 -20.53
CA GLY A 19 8.39 -11.58 -21.18
C GLY A 19 8.68 -10.10 -21.38
N MET A 20 7.70 -9.34 -21.89
CA MET A 20 7.81 -7.90 -22.06
C MET A 20 8.04 -7.17 -20.73
N LEU A 21 7.24 -7.48 -19.71
CA LEU A 21 7.39 -6.90 -18.38
C LEU A 21 8.76 -7.18 -17.76
N LYS A 22 9.23 -8.44 -17.83
CA LYS A 22 10.57 -8.81 -17.33
C LYS A 22 11.68 -8.01 -18.00
N SER A 23 11.62 -7.84 -19.33
CA SER A 23 12.61 -7.08 -20.08
C SER A 23 12.61 -5.61 -19.68
N LEU A 24 11.44 -4.97 -19.69
CA LEU A 24 11.28 -3.55 -19.40
C LEU A 24 11.67 -3.19 -17.96
N PHE A 25 11.29 -4.01 -16.98
CA PHE A 25 11.72 -3.79 -15.58
C PHE A 25 13.22 -4.01 -15.40
N LYS A 26 13.81 -4.98 -16.11
CA LYS A 26 15.26 -5.22 -16.10
C LYS A 26 16.04 -4.02 -16.67
N GLU A 27 15.59 -3.43 -17.77
CA GLU A 27 16.17 -2.22 -18.35
C GLU A 27 16.17 -1.04 -17.36
N LYS A 28 15.15 -0.97 -16.48
CA LYS A 28 15.05 0.03 -15.43
C LYS A 28 15.80 -0.35 -14.13
N GLY A 29 16.54 -1.46 -14.11
CA GLY A 29 17.27 -1.94 -12.94
C GLY A 29 16.38 -2.46 -11.80
N VAL A 30 15.11 -2.81 -12.10
CA VAL A 30 14.13 -3.26 -11.12
C VAL A 30 13.96 -4.77 -11.19
N SER A 31 14.16 -5.46 -10.06
CA SER A 31 13.91 -6.90 -9.95
C SER A 31 12.42 -7.19 -9.77
N VAL A 32 11.86 -8.06 -10.61
CA VAL A 32 10.47 -8.50 -10.54
C VAL A 32 10.36 -10.01 -10.44
N ARG A 33 9.34 -10.48 -9.71
CA ARG A 33 8.81 -11.84 -9.78
C ARG A 33 7.47 -11.75 -10.51
N ILE A 34 7.28 -12.54 -11.55
CA ILE A 34 6.03 -12.59 -12.30
C ILE A 34 5.51 -14.03 -12.27
N ASP A 35 4.33 -14.19 -11.69
CA ASP A 35 3.59 -15.45 -11.62
C ASP A 35 2.39 -15.35 -12.57
N VAL A 36 2.17 -16.39 -13.40
CA VAL A 36 1.08 -16.45 -14.39
C VAL A 36 0.08 -17.52 -13.96
N PHE A 37 -1.19 -17.16 -13.97
CA PHE A 37 -2.33 -18.00 -13.59
C PHE A 37 -3.32 -18.09 -14.73
N GLU A 38 -3.84 -19.29 -14.99
CA GLU A 38 -4.83 -19.54 -16.04
C GLU A 38 -6.26 -19.63 -15.47
N ASP A 39 -6.38 -19.73 -14.14
CA ASP A 39 -7.64 -19.86 -13.44
C ASP A 39 -7.67 -19.13 -12.10
N SER A 40 -8.86 -18.77 -11.65
CA SER A 40 -9.09 -18.06 -10.40
C SER A 40 -8.73 -18.87 -9.14
N PRO A 41 -8.98 -20.18 -9.04
CA PRO A 41 -8.58 -20.98 -7.88
C PRO A 41 -7.08 -21.00 -7.63
N SER A 42 -6.27 -21.22 -8.66
CA SER A 42 -4.80 -21.19 -8.56
C SER A 42 -4.31 -19.81 -8.12
N PHE A 43 -4.89 -18.76 -8.70
CA PHE A 43 -4.57 -17.38 -8.34
C PHE A 43 -4.89 -17.09 -6.86
N THR A 44 -6.10 -17.40 -6.38
CA THR A 44 -6.50 -17.10 -5.00
C THR A 44 -5.66 -17.85 -3.98
N SER A 45 -5.33 -19.10 -4.25
CA SER A 45 -4.46 -19.92 -3.39
C SER A 45 -3.08 -19.28 -3.21
N GLU A 46 -2.44 -18.85 -4.29
CA GLU A 46 -1.12 -18.21 -4.24
C GLU A 46 -1.19 -16.77 -3.74
N TYR A 47 -2.27 -16.03 -4.01
CA TYR A 47 -2.44 -14.64 -3.60
C TYR A 47 -2.48 -14.48 -2.08
N THR A 48 -3.07 -15.43 -1.36
CA THR A 48 -3.09 -15.43 0.10
C THR A 48 -1.71 -15.69 0.73
N VAL A 49 -0.84 -16.40 0.01
CA VAL A 49 0.52 -16.75 0.47
C VAL A 49 1.54 -15.69 0.02
N ARG A 50 1.38 -15.17 -1.21
CA ARG A 50 2.30 -14.25 -1.85
C ARG A 50 1.60 -12.94 -2.12
N GLN A 51 2.12 -11.85 -1.59
CA GLN A 51 1.61 -10.53 -1.91
C GLN A 51 2.09 -10.09 -3.30
N TYR A 52 1.16 -9.56 -4.10
CA TYR A 52 1.44 -8.95 -5.40
C TYR A 52 1.19 -7.45 -5.33
N GLU A 53 2.13 -6.67 -5.84
CA GLU A 53 2.02 -5.21 -5.91
C GLU A 53 1.25 -4.75 -7.16
N LEU A 54 1.25 -5.60 -8.20
CA LEU A 54 0.54 -5.37 -9.46
C LEU A 54 -0.13 -6.67 -9.92
N VAL A 55 -1.40 -6.59 -10.29
CA VAL A 55 -2.14 -7.70 -10.90
C VAL A 55 -2.71 -7.25 -12.24
N LEU A 56 -2.40 -8.02 -13.30
CA LEU A 56 -2.98 -7.84 -14.62
C LEU A 56 -4.07 -8.88 -14.79
N LEU A 57 -5.30 -8.44 -15.01
CA LEU A 57 -6.50 -9.27 -15.09
C LEU A 57 -7.09 -9.24 -16.49
N ALA A 58 -7.30 -10.38 -17.12
CA ALA A 58 -8.12 -10.46 -18.32
C ALA A 58 -9.58 -10.04 -18.02
N SER A 59 -10.24 -9.41 -18.98
CA SER A 59 -11.58 -8.85 -18.79
C SER A 59 -12.70 -9.90 -18.76
N ASP A 60 -12.44 -11.10 -19.22
CA ASP A 60 -13.40 -12.22 -19.41
C ASP A 60 -13.30 -13.30 -18.32
N LEU A 61 -12.62 -12.99 -17.22
CA LEU A 61 -12.42 -13.94 -16.13
C LEU A 61 -13.70 -14.32 -15.39
N GLU A 62 -13.77 -15.58 -14.98
CA GLU A 62 -14.83 -16.07 -14.11
C GLU A 62 -14.81 -15.40 -12.73
N LYS A 63 -16.00 -15.32 -12.12
CA LYS A 63 -16.16 -14.78 -10.78
C LYS A 63 -15.51 -15.67 -9.72
N ILE A 64 -14.93 -15.04 -8.71
CA ILE A 64 -14.39 -15.68 -7.50
C ILE A 64 -15.41 -15.44 -6.39
N ASP A 65 -15.97 -16.51 -5.81
CA ASP A 65 -16.99 -16.44 -4.77
C ASP A 65 -18.16 -15.48 -5.12
N GLY A 66 -18.55 -15.47 -6.41
CA GLY A 66 -19.62 -14.60 -6.93
C GLY A 66 -19.20 -13.16 -7.20
N MET A 67 -17.95 -12.79 -6.96
CA MET A 67 -17.38 -11.46 -7.18
C MET A 67 -16.45 -11.43 -8.39
N THR A 68 -16.23 -10.25 -8.95
CA THR A 68 -15.12 -10.06 -9.91
C THR A 68 -13.78 -10.28 -9.21
N PRO A 69 -12.73 -10.76 -9.91
CA PRO A 69 -11.40 -10.92 -9.32
C PRO A 69 -10.86 -9.63 -8.67
N ALA A 70 -11.10 -8.48 -9.28
CA ALA A 70 -10.71 -7.20 -8.73
C ALA A 70 -11.39 -6.89 -7.39
N LYS A 71 -12.71 -7.10 -7.31
CA LYS A 71 -13.46 -6.91 -6.06
C LYS A 71 -12.98 -7.85 -4.98
N TRP A 72 -12.72 -9.11 -5.33
CA TRP A 72 -12.16 -10.08 -4.41
C TRP A 72 -10.80 -9.63 -3.85
N ILE A 73 -9.88 -9.11 -4.71
CA ILE A 73 -8.59 -8.54 -4.30
C ILE A 73 -8.79 -7.40 -3.29
N HIS A 74 -9.73 -6.49 -3.54
CA HIS A 74 -10.01 -5.37 -2.64
C HIS A 74 -10.56 -5.81 -1.28
N GLU A 75 -11.44 -6.79 -1.25
CA GLU A 75 -12.05 -7.27 0.00
C GLU A 75 -11.05 -8.03 0.89
N HIS A 76 -9.99 -8.61 0.30
CA HIS A 76 -8.93 -9.27 1.05
C HIS A 76 -7.83 -8.30 1.54
N GLY A 77 -8.06 -6.99 1.40
CA GLY A 77 -7.30 -5.94 2.08
C GLY A 77 -5.88 -5.70 1.55
N PHE A 78 -5.57 -6.11 0.32
CA PHE A 78 -4.27 -5.88 -0.29
C PHE A 78 -4.28 -4.59 -1.10
N ASP A 79 -3.24 -3.79 -0.89
CA ASP A 79 -2.96 -2.56 -1.64
C ASP A 79 -2.28 -2.93 -2.98
N THR A 80 -3.03 -3.63 -3.82
CA THR A 80 -2.57 -4.13 -5.11
C THR A 80 -3.09 -3.23 -6.21
N ASP A 81 -2.20 -2.76 -7.07
CA ASP A 81 -2.60 -2.06 -8.29
C ASP A 81 -3.14 -3.07 -9.30
N ILE A 82 -4.29 -2.77 -9.90
CA ILE A 82 -4.97 -3.64 -10.86
C ILE A 82 -4.97 -3.00 -12.23
N ILE A 83 -4.61 -3.77 -13.25
CA ILE A 83 -4.69 -3.42 -14.67
C ILE A 83 -5.59 -4.44 -15.36
N TYR A 84 -6.56 -3.99 -16.12
CA TYR A 84 -7.36 -4.86 -16.95
C TYR A 84 -6.73 -5.06 -18.32
N CYS A 85 -6.67 -6.31 -18.79
CA CYS A 85 -6.24 -6.69 -20.12
C CYS A 85 -7.46 -7.03 -20.96
N THR A 86 -7.71 -6.31 -22.08
CA THR A 86 -8.94 -6.43 -22.87
C THR A 86 -8.68 -6.28 -24.34
N GLU A 87 -9.52 -6.91 -25.19
CA GLU A 87 -9.52 -6.74 -26.63
C GLU A 87 -10.44 -5.59 -27.07
N GLU A 88 -11.40 -5.20 -26.21
CA GLU A 88 -12.46 -4.24 -26.55
C GLU A 88 -12.29 -2.92 -25.79
N ARG A 89 -12.21 -1.81 -26.52
CA ARG A 89 -12.12 -0.46 -25.93
C ARG A 89 -13.37 -0.07 -25.13
N GLU A 90 -14.53 -0.58 -25.51
CA GLU A 90 -15.80 -0.26 -24.83
C GLU A 90 -15.86 -0.85 -23.41
N ASN A 91 -15.22 -2.00 -23.18
CA ASN A 91 -15.11 -2.60 -21.87
C ASN A 91 -14.17 -1.79 -20.94
N ALA A 92 -13.22 -1.06 -21.51
CA ALA A 92 -12.28 -0.22 -20.74
C ALA A 92 -12.97 0.92 -19.96
N VAL A 93 -14.17 1.35 -20.37
CA VAL A 93 -14.93 2.44 -19.72
C VAL A 93 -15.74 1.93 -18.51
N ASN A 94 -16.01 0.63 -18.44
CA ASN A 94 -16.84 0.00 -17.41
C ASN A 94 -16.05 -0.59 -16.24
N PHE A 95 -14.71 -0.47 -16.26
CA PHE A 95 -13.90 -1.00 -15.18
C PHE A 95 -14.05 -0.16 -13.90
N GLU A 96 -14.07 -0.85 -12.77
CA GLU A 96 -14.24 -0.24 -11.46
C GLU A 96 -13.22 0.89 -11.25
N MET A 97 -13.64 1.97 -10.59
CA MET A 97 -12.83 3.17 -10.30
C MET A 97 -11.52 2.88 -9.52
N THR A 98 -11.32 1.65 -9.10
CA THR A 98 -10.19 1.17 -8.29
C THR A 98 -9.04 0.61 -9.13
N SER A 99 -9.21 0.47 -10.46
CA SER A 99 -8.14 0.00 -11.34
C SER A 99 -7.16 1.13 -11.70
N LEU A 100 -5.89 0.76 -11.90
CA LEU A 100 -4.84 1.67 -12.38
C LEU A 100 -5.05 2.07 -13.85
N GLY A 101 -5.82 1.28 -14.58
CA GLY A 101 -6.12 1.45 -15.99
C GLY A 101 -6.34 0.13 -16.72
N PHE A 102 -6.14 0.15 -18.02
CA PHE A 102 -6.26 -1.01 -18.88
C PHE A 102 -5.12 -1.11 -19.89
N LEU A 103 -4.90 -2.31 -20.40
CA LEU A 103 -3.94 -2.63 -21.44
C LEU A 103 -4.67 -3.37 -22.58
N MET A 104 -4.54 -2.85 -23.80
CA MET A 104 -5.18 -3.45 -24.97
C MET A 104 -4.41 -4.67 -25.47
N LYS A 105 -5.15 -5.71 -25.86
CA LYS A 105 -4.63 -6.83 -26.65
C LYS A 105 -4.81 -6.55 -28.16
N PRO A 106 -3.88 -6.97 -29.03
CA PRO A 106 -2.56 -7.56 -28.72
C PRO A 106 -1.60 -6.54 -28.09
N TYR A 107 -0.75 -7.01 -27.18
CA TYR A 107 0.14 -6.14 -26.41
C TYR A 107 1.21 -5.48 -27.27
N GLU A 108 1.25 -4.15 -27.26
CA GLU A 108 2.30 -3.36 -27.89
C GLU A 108 3.38 -2.97 -26.85
N VAL A 109 4.65 -3.13 -27.21
CA VAL A 109 5.79 -2.84 -26.32
C VAL A 109 5.73 -1.42 -25.78
N LEU A 110 5.31 -0.44 -26.60
CA LEU A 110 5.23 0.96 -26.20
C LEU A 110 4.16 1.17 -25.09
N GLU A 111 3.02 0.51 -25.19
CA GLU A 111 1.95 0.61 -24.19
C GLU A 111 2.34 -0.08 -22.90
N VAL A 112 2.95 -1.27 -22.98
CA VAL A 112 3.48 -1.98 -21.81
C VAL A 112 4.59 -1.15 -21.13
N ASN A 113 5.44 -0.46 -21.90
CA ASN A 113 6.47 0.40 -21.32
C ASN A 113 5.86 1.61 -20.59
N ARG A 114 4.85 2.27 -21.16
CA ARG A 114 4.13 3.37 -20.48
C ARG A 114 3.50 2.91 -19.16
N LEU A 115 2.92 1.73 -19.16
CA LEU A 115 2.37 1.12 -17.95
C LEU A 115 3.47 0.88 -16.90
N VAL A 116 4.62 0.32 -17.29
CA VAL A 116 5.77 0.09 -16.41
C VAL A 116 6.31 1.41 -15.85
N ASP A 117 6.38 2.47 -16.67
CA ASP A 117 6.79 3.80 -16.23
C ASP A 117 5.81 4.38 -15.21
N TYR A 118 4.52 4.34 -15.49
CA TYR A 118 3.49 4.86 -14.62
C TYR A 118 3.42 4.11 -13.29
N PHE A 119 3.45 2.78 -13.32
CA PHE A 119 3.49 1.94 -12.13
C PHE A 119 4.74 2.20 -11.30
N SER A 120 5.91 2.30 -11.93
CA SER A 120 7.18 2.57 -11.24
C SER A 120 7.17 3.96 -10.59
N TYR A 121 6.66 4.98 -11.28
CA TYR A 121 6.50 6.33 -10.74
C TYR A 121 5.56 6.34 -9.53
N ARG A 122 4.36 5.76 -9.68
CA ARG A 122 3.37 5.66 -8.61
C ARG A 122 3.91 4.88 -7.41
N ARG A 123 4.58 3.77 -7.67
CA ARG A 123 5.22 2.97 -6.62
C ARG A 123 6.27 3.78 -5.87
N ASN A 124 7.13 4.54 -6.55
CA ASN A 124 8.12 5.40 -5.90
C ASN A 124 7.46 6.44 -5.01
N LEU A 125 6.41 7.11 -5.48
CA LEU A 125 5.63 8.04 -4.64
C LEU A 125 5.07 7.35 -3.38
N LEU A 126 4.54 6.12 -3.50
CA LEU A 126 4.04 5.34 -2.37
C LEU A 126 5.17 4.89 -1.43
N TYR A 127 6.37 4.61 -1.98
CA TYR A 127 7.55 4.26 -1.19
C TYR A 127 8.10 5.45 -0.42
N GLU A 128 8.07 6.65 -0.98
CA GLU A 128 8.43 7.89 -0.28
C GLU A 128 7.47 8.20 0.87
N GLN A 129 6.23 7.72 0.78
CA GLN A 129 5.20 7.85 1.82
C GLN A 129 5.16 6.65 2.78
N ALA A 130 6.30 6.05 3.08
CA ALA A 130 6.41 4.91 3.98
C ALA A 130 7.66 5.01 4.87
N VAL A 131 7.55 4.50 6.10
CA VAL A 131 8.69 4.34 7.00
C VAL A 131 9.27 2.93 6.89
N ALA A 132 10.58 2.84 6.68
CA ALA A 132 11.30 1.57 6.71
C ALA A 132 11.67 1.21 8.15
N VAL A 133 11.29 0.01 8.58
CA VAL A 133 11.53 -0.54 9.91
C VAL A 133 11.99 -1.99 9.82
N THR A 134 12.69 -2.47 10.84
CA THR A 134 13.05 -3.88 10.95
C THR A 134 12.11 -4.56 11.94
N SER A 135 11.28 -5.49 11.45
CA SER A 135 10.39 -6.30 12.25
C SER A 135 10.68 -7.78 11.99
N ASN A 136 10.84 -8.57 13.05
CA ASN A 136 11.16 -10.00 12.96
C ASN A 136 12.36 -10.31 12.04
N PHE A 137 13.44 -9.50 12.13
CA PHE A 137 14.67 -9.58 11.33
C PHE A 137 14.51 -9.32 9.84
N LEU A 138 13.32 -8.86 9.40
CA LEU A 138 13.03 -8.50 8.02
C LEU A 138 12.80 -6.99 7.91
N GLU A 139 13.31 -6.39 6.84
CA GLU A 139 12.96 -5.01 6.50
C GLU A 139 11.49 -4.98 6.06
N ARG A 140 10.69 -4.13 6.74
CA ARG A 140 9.29 -3.91 6.46
C ARG A 140 9.06 -2.44 6.20
N ARG A 141 8.25 -2.10 5.21
CA ARG A 141 7.82 -0.72 4.95
C ARG A 141 6.36 -0.57 5.38
N ILE A 142 6.11 0.42 6.23
CA ILE A 142 4.77 0.73 6.74
C ILE A 142 4.37 2.06 6.11
N ARG A 143 3.31 2.07 5.33
CA ARG A 143 2.83 3.29 4.67
C ARG A 143 2.31 4.28 5.70
N PHE A 144 2.60 5.55 5.51
CA PHE A 144 2.17 6.59 6.45
C PHE A 144 0.67 6.63 6.63
N ARG A 145 -0.10 6.39 5.56
CA ARG A 145 -1.56 6.32 5.60
C ARG A 145 -2.12 5.09 6.33
N GLU A 146 -1.31 4.10 6.64
CA GLU A 146 -1.74 2.93 7.41
C GLU A 146 -1.54 3.13 8.91
N ILE A 147 -0.68 4.07 9.32
CA ILE A 147 -0.30 4.29 10.71
C ILE A 147 -1.30 5.23 11.36
N ILE A 148 -2.00 4.77 12.39
CA ILE A 148 -2.88 5.59 13.22
C ILE A 148 -2.07 6.31 14.28
N TYR A 149 -1.27 5.55 15.05
CA TYR A 149 -0.33 6.09 16.02
C TYR A 149 0.80 5.07 16.28
N ILE A 150 1.85 5.55 16.93
CA ILE A 150 3.03 4.77 17.27
C ILE A 150 3.25 4.90 18.77
N GLU A 151 3.41 3.77 19.44
CA GLU A 151 3.60 3.70 20.90
C GLU A 151 4.94 3.07 21.24
N SER A 152 5.64 3.61 22.24
CA SER A 152 6.82 2.98 22.83
C SER A 152 6.44 2.22 24.09
N MET A 153 6.69 0.91 24.06
CA MET A 153 6.50 -0.01 25.18
C MET A 153 7.84 -0.63 25.56
N ASP A 154 8.46 -0.17 26.63
CA ASP A 154 9.80 -0.60 27.08
C ASP A 154 10.88 -0.47 25.99
N LYS A 155 11.30 -1.60 25.42
CA LYS A 155 12.36 -1.68 24.39
C LYS A 155 11.83 -1.83 22.97
N VAL A 156 10.53 -1.76 22.79
CA VAL A 156 9.86 -1.95 21.51
C VAL A 156 9.01 -0.74 21.14
N VAL A 157 8.81 -0.56 19.86
CA VAL A 157 7.88 0.41 19.28
C VAL A 157 6.80 -0.37 18.56
N MET A 158 5.54 -0.07 18.88
CA MET A 158 4.37 -0.65 18.24
C MET A 158 3.78 0.35 17.27
N PHE A 159 3.58 -0.06 16.03
CA PHE A 159 2.84 0.69 15.03
C PHE A 159 1.41 0.16 15.00
N HIS A 160 0.46 0.98 15.41
CA HIS A 160 -0.97 0.68 15.38
C HIS A 160 -1.53 1.12 14.03
N THR A 161 -2.11 0.17 13.28
CA THR A 161 -2.50 0.40 11.90
C THR A 161 -4.02 0.33 11.69
N VAL A 162 -4.49 0.94 10.62
CA VAL A 162 -5.92 0.91 10.20
C VAL A 162 -6.41 -0.48 9.89
N ARG A 163 -5.52 -1.43 9.63
CA ARG A 163 -5.84 -2.84 9.34
C ARG A 163 -6.07 -3.66 10.62
N GLY A 164 -5.88 -3.06 11.80
CA GLY A 164 -5.96 -3.76 13.08
C GLY A 164 -4.76 -4.67 13.36
N GLU A 165 -3.74 -4.66 12.50
CA GLU A 165 -2.47 -5.38 12.69
C GLU A 165 -1.46 -4.47 13.38
N ASP A 166 -1.03 -4.84 14.59
CA ASP A 166 0.02 -4.14 15.30
C ASP A 166 1.39 -4.66 14.88
N ILE A 167 2.25 -3.75 14.41
CA ILE A 167 3.59 -4.11 13.94
C ILE A 167 4.61 -3.78 15.01
N LYS A 168 5.24 -4.83 15.56
CA LYS A 168 6.27 -4.72 16.59
C LYS A 168 7.64 -4.50 15.98
N VAL A 169 8.35 -3.46 16.44
CA VAL A 169 9.67 -3.06 15.97
C VAL A 169 10.62 -2.91 17.17
N TYR A 170 11.80 -3.51 17.10
CA TYR A 170 12.83 -3.35 18.12
C TYR A 170 13.70 -2.13 17.80
N ASP A 171 13.22 -0.96 18.20
CA ASP A 171 13.90 0.33 17.98
C ASP A 171 13.49 1.32 19.09
N LYS A 172 14.15 2.48 19.13
CA LYS A 172 13.78 3.60 20.00
C LYS A 172 12.77 4.51 19.26
N LEU A 173 11.77 5.00 19.99
CA LEU A 173 10.78 5.92 19.42
C LEU A 173 11.44 7.19 18.83
N SER A 174 12.57 7.65 19.41
CA SER A 174 13.34 8.77 18.88
C SER A 174 13.99 8.50 17.52
N ASN A 175 14.33 7.24 17.21
CA ASN A 175 14.85 6.88 15.90
C ASN A 175 13.72 6.83 14.86
N ILE A 176 12.56 6.35 15.27
CA ILE A 176 11.35 6.37 14.42
C ILE A 176 10.94 7.83 14.13
N GLU A 177 10.94 8.69 15.15
CA GLU A 177 10.64 10.11 14.99
C GLU A 177 11.53 10.78 13.94
N LYS A 178 12.85 10.52 13.96
CA LYS A 178 13.78 11.02 12.94
C LYS A 178 13.45 10.55 11.53
N LYS A 179 13.02 9.29 11.38
CA LYS A 179 12.59 8.74 10.08
C LYS A 179 11.32 9.42 9.55
N LEU A 180 10.49 9.95 10.46
CA LEU A 180 9.22 10.63 10.15
C LEU A 180 9.34 12.16 10.10
N GLU A 181 10.53 12.73 10.29
CA GLU A 181 10.74 14.17 10.46
C GLU A 181 10.21 15.03 9.30
N ARG A 182 10.27 14.51 8.08
CA ARG A 182 9.78 15.20 6.88
C ARG A 182 8.26 15.14 6.70
N GLU A 183 7.58 14.27 7.47
CA GLU A 183 6.15 14.02 7.36
C GLU A 183 5.38 14.84 8.39
N LYS A 184 4.77 15.93 7.94
CA LYS A 184 4.04 16.89 8.79
C LYS A 184 2.86 16.27 9.54
N ARG A 185 2.30 15.14 9.02
CA ARG A 185 1.17 14.43 9.64
C ARG A 185 1.51 13.78 10.98
N PHE A 186 2.78 13.47 11.23
CA PHE A 186 3.18 12.84 12.49
C PHE A 186 3.59 13.87 13.54
N LEU A 187 2.99 13.75 14.71
CA LEU A 187 3.21 14.63 15.84
C LEU A 187 3.66 13.85 17.07
N ARG A 188 4.86 14.15 17.59
CA ARG A 188 5.29 13.64 18.88
C ARG A 188 4.52 14.35 19.98
N CYS A 189 3.44 13.72 20.46
CA CYS A 189 2.56 14.31 21.48
C CYS A 189 2.89 13.90 22.91
N HIS A 190 3.65 12.81 23.09
CA HIS A 190 4.05 12.32 24.41
C HIS A 190 5.43 11.65 24.36
N GLN A 191 6.08 11.44 25.51
CA GLN A 191 7.36 10.71 25.56
C GLN A 191 7.26 9.29 24.93
N SER A 192 6.09 8.67 25.01
CA SER A 192 5.83 7.32 24.51
C SER A 192 4.95 7.26 23.26
N PHE A 193 4.48 8.41 22.73
CA PHE A 193 3.53 8.41 21.62
C PHE A 193 3.90 9.39 20.50
N ILE A 194 3.72 8.91 19.25
CA ILE A 194 3.65 9.73 18.04
C ILE A 194 2.28 9.45 17.42
N ILE A 195 1.47 10.48 17.21
CA ILE A 195 0.17 10.37 16.56
C ILE A 195 0.23 10.80 15.10
N ASN A 196 -0.51 10.12 14.25
CA ASN A 196 -0.81 10.60 12.91
C ASN A 196 -2.05 11.52 13.01
N MET A 197 -1.88 12.78 12.69
CA MET A 197 -2.92 13.80 12.82
C MET A 197 -4.10 13.59 11.86
N ASP A 198 -3.91 12.84 10.76
CA ASP A 198 -5.00 12.45 9.85
C ASP A 198 -6.05 11.57 10.53
N TYR A 199 -5.67 10.86 11.60
CA TYR A 199 -6.54 9.94 12.35
C TYR A 199 -7.04 10.48 13.69
N VAL A 200 -6.88 11.77 13.93
CA VAL A 200 -7.45 12.41 15.12
C VAL A 200 -8.94 12.67 14.89
N GLY A 201 -9.79 12.01 15.65
CA GLY A 201 -11.23 12.24 15.67
C GLY A 201 -11.60 13.47 16.48
N CYS A 202 -11.03 13.59 17.71
CA CYS A 202 -11.16 14.79 18.55
C CYS A 202 -9.93 15.01 19.42
N MET A 203 -9.77 16.27 19.85
CA MET A 203 -8.72 16.69 20.77
C MET A 203 -9.32 17.30 22.03
N PHE A 204 -8.89 16.77 23.17
CA PHE A 204 -9.22 17.33 24.49
C PHE A 204 -8.04 18.08 25.09
N GLU A 205 -8.21 18.50 26.34
CA GLU A 205 -7.16 19.27 27.01
C GLU A 205 -5.86 18.48 27.16
N ASN A 206 -5.97 17.18 27.53
CA ASN A 206 -4.84 16.34 27.92
C ASN A 206 -4.58 15.17 26.97
N GLU A 207 -5.39 14.98 25.93
CA GLU A 207 -5.33 13.83 25.07
C GLU A 207 -5.93 14.07 23.69
N PHE A 208 -5.49 13.27 22.72
CA PHE A 208 -6.17 13.09 21.45
C PHE A 208 -6.99 11.78 21.52
N ILE A 209 -8.15 11.78 20.88
CA ILE A 209 -8.90 10.55 20.61
C ILE A 209 -8.84 10.29 19.11
N THR A 210 -8.37 9.10 18.74
CA THR A 210 -8.31 8.69 17.34
C THR A 210 -9.70 8.30 16.83
N ILE A 211 -9.87 8.24 15.51
CA ILE A 211 -11.11 7.73 14.86
C ILE A 211 -11.42 6.28 15.24
N THR A 212 -10.44 5.54 15.76
CA THR A 212 -10.58 4.15 16.29
C THR A 212 -10.77 4.12 17.81
N ASN A 213 -11.12 5.26 18.44
CA ASN A 213 -11.37 5.41 19.86
C ASN A 213 -10.17 5.10 20.79
N ASN A 214 -8.94 5.26 20.31
CA ASN A 214 -7.76 5.15 21.16
C ASN A 214 -7.44 6.50 21.79
N TYR A 215 -7.09 6.49 23.08
CA TYR A 215 -6.77 7.67 23.88
C TYR A 215 -5.26 7.89 23.91
N ILE A 216 -4.77 8.96 23.31
CA ILE A 216 -3.35 9.26 23.16
C ILE A 216 -3.00 10.49 24.03
N PRO A 217 -2.20 10.34 25.08
CA PRO A 217 -1.93 11.43 26.03
C PRO A 217 -1.09 12.54 25.40
N ILE A 218 -1.34 13.77 25.85
CA ILE A 218 -0.57 14.97 25.51
C ILE A 218 0.36 15.31 26.66
N ARG A 219 1.66 15.52 26.37
CA ARG A 219 2.65 15.91 27.37
C ARG A 219 2.32 17.28 27.97
N ARG A 220 2.17 17.36 29.30
CA ARG A 220 1.76 18.58 30.01
C ARG A 220 2.65 19.79 29.73
N ARG A 221 3.97 19.59 29.73
CA ARG A 221 4.95 20.70 29.58
C ARG A 221 4.94 21.33 28.18
N GLU A 222 4.55 20.59 27.17
CA GLU A 222 4.59 21.01 25.74
C GLU A 222 3.18 21.16 25.16
N ARG A 223 2.14 21.07 26.00
CA ARG A 223 0.73 21.03 25.58
C ARG A 223 0.34 22.16 24.62
N LYS A 224 0.73 23.40 24.92
CA LYS A 224 0.41 24.55 24.08
C LYS A 224 0.97 24.37 22.68
N GLN A 225 2.24 24.02 22.59
CA GLN A 225 2.98 23.82 21.34
C GLN A 225 2.41 22.66 20.50
N ILE A 226 2.04 21.56 21.17
CA ILE A 226 1.42 20.38 20.53
C ILE A 226 0.07 20.75 19.93
N LYS A 227 -0.77 21.50 20.68
CA LYS A 227 -2.07 21.97 20.21
C LYS A 227 -1.95 22.95 19.05
N GLU A 228 -1.04 23.92 19.13
CA GLU A 228 -0.77 24.87 18.05
C GLU A 228 -0.38 24.14 16.76
N ARG A 229 0.54 23.17 16.83
CA ARG A 229 0.96 22.39 15.67
C ARG A 229 -0.18 21.55 15.08
N TYR A 230 -1.06 20.98 15.91
CA TYR A 230 -2.24 20.27 15.45
C TYR A 230 -3.21 21.21 14.72
N TYR A 231 -3.51 22.39 15.30
CA TYR A 231 -4.39 23.36 14.66
C TYR A 231 -3.82 23.94 13.35
N GLU A 232 -2.51 24.12 13.27
CA GLU A 232 -1.86 24.53 12.02
C GLU A 232 -2.00 23.45 10.94
N TYR A 233 -1.89 22.20 11.33
CA TYR A 233 -2.05 21.07 10.42
C TYR A 233 -3.48 20.95 9.87
N THR A 234 -4.49 21.11 10.71
CA THR A 234 -5.91 20.98 10.32
C THR A 234 -6.45 22.17 9.53
N LYS A 235 -5.72 23.28 9.44
CA LYS A 235 -6.11 24.45 8.64
C LYS A 235 -5.65 24.37 7.17
N ASN A 236 -4.73 23.46 6.85
CA ASN A 236 -4.23 23.23 5.50
C ASN A 236 -4.93 22.04 4.85
#